data_43884bfe47c5d40e133007b2e022dd39
#
_entry.id   43884bfe47c5d40e133007b2e022dd39
#
_cell.length_a   1.000
_cell.length_b   1.000
_cell.length_c   1.000
_cell.angle_alpha   90.00
_cell.angle_beta   90.00
_cell.angle_gamma   90.00
#
_symmetry.space_group_name_H-M   'P 1'
#
loop_
_entity.id
_entity.type
_entity.pdbx_description
1 polymer ?
#
loop_
_entity_poly.entity_id
_entity_poly.type
_entity_poly.pdbx_seq_one_letter_code
_entity_poly.pdbx_strand_id
1 'polypeptide(L)'
;MQKNYVQEILSIIHSGLPKAELAEKLSDYHEKDLADALEALTPAERQSLYSILGVDTVAEIFTYLDDAEPYLKELPSHEAAKVISNMDSDDAVDALEDLDDTDKNEIVNKLDKDSVEDVKMLLSYDEDEIGSRMTTNYISIKNDMTIRQAMSELV
;
A
#
# COMPACT_ATOMS: atom_id res chain seq x y z
N MET A 1 17.84 -19.78 -9.40
CA MET A 1 17.87 -18.48 -10.12
C MET A 1 16.46 -17.92 -10.03
N GLN A 2 16.28 -16.83 -9.29
CA GLN A 2 14.99 -16.15 -9.20
C GLN A 2 14.74 -15.51 -10.57
N LYS A 3 13.56 -15.75 -11.18
CA LYS A 3 13.21 -15.18 -12.48
C LYS A 3 12.91 -13.69 -12.26
N ASN A 4 13.62 -12.82 -12.92
CA ASN A 4 13.37 -11.38 -12.85
C ASN A 4 12.25 -11.05 -13.86
N TYR A 5 11.07 -10.72 -13.37
CA TYR A 5 9.89 -10.40 -14.16
C TYR A 5 9.82 -8.95 -14.63
N VAL A 6 10.70 -8.06 -14.15
CA VAL A 6 10.68 -6.63 -14.44
C VAL A 6 10.59 -6.33 -15.95
N GLN A 7 11.44 -6.98 -16.77
CA GLN A 7 11.42 -6.74 -18.22
C GLN A 7 10.15 -7.22 -18.90
N GLU A 8 9.55 -8.29 -18.40
CA GLU A 8 8.28 -8.83 -18.90
C GLU A 8 7.13 -7.88 -18.54
N ILE A 9 7.07 -7.40 -17.29
CA ILE A 9 6.11 -6.41 -16.81
C ILE A 9 6.21 -5.10 -17.60
N LEU A 10 7.42 -4.57 -17.79
CA LEU A 10 7.64 -3.36 -18.59
C LEU A 10 7.17 -3.53 -20.03
N SER A 11 7.42 -4.71 -20.65
CA SER A 11 6.94 -5.01 -21.99
C SER A 11 5.42 -5.02 -22.07
N ILE A 12 4.73 -5.51 -21.04
CA ILE A 12 3.27 -5.50 -20.94
C ILE A 12 2.77 -4.06 -20.79
N ILE A 13 3.36 -3.26 -19.90
CA ILE A 13 2.99 -1.85 -19.67
C ILE A 13 3.13 -1.04 -20.97
N HIS A 14 4.19 -1.24 -21.73
CA HIS A 14 4.47 -0.52 -22.98
C HIS A 14 3.80 -1.14 -24.23
N SER A 15 2.99 -2.19 -24.06
CA SER A 15 2.37 -2.91 -25.19
C SER A 15 1.28 -2.15 -25.92
N GLY A 16 0.76 -1.04 -25.31
CA GLY A 16 -0.38 -0.29 -25.85
C GLY A 16 -1.73 -1.01 -25.73
N LEU A 17 -1.84 -2.02 -24.90
CA LEU A 17 -3.08 -2.74 -24.63
C LEU A 17 -4.14 -1.81 -24.00
N PRO A 18 -5.45 -2.11 -24.20
CA PRO A 18 -6.52 -1.47 -23.47
C PRO A 18 -6.34 -1.65 -21.94
N LYS A 19 -6.76 -0.64 -21.16
CA LYS A 19 -6.58 -0.63 -19.69
C LYS A 19 -7.06 -1.91 -19.00
N ALA A 20 -8.20 -2.47 -19.42
CA ALA A 20 -8.75 -3.68 -18.81
C ALA A 20 -7.87 -4.93 -19.08
N GLU A 21 -7.36 -5.08 -20.31
CA GLU A 21 -6.46 -6.18 -20.67
C GLU A 21 -5.08 -6.03 -19.99
N LEU A 22 -4.64 -4.78 -19.81
CA LEU A 22 -3.41 -4.47 -19.10
C LEU A 22 -3.52 -4.85 -17.62
N ALA A 23 -4.62 -4.46 -16.94
CA ALA A 23 -4.88 -4.84 -15.56
C ALA A 23 -4.96 -6.37 -15.40
N GLU A 24 -5.67 -7.07 -16.29
CA GLU A 24 -5.77 -8.53 -16.27
C GLU A 24 -4.41 -9.22 -16.40
N LYS A 25 -3.56 -8.74 -17.31
CA LYS A 25 -2.22 -9.33 -17.49
C LYS A 25 -1.28 -9.04 -16.32
N LEU A 26 -1.42 -7.88 -15.69
CA LEU A 26 -0.58 -7.49 -14.55
C LEU A 26 -1.02 -8.21 -13.27
N SER A 27 -2.28 -8.61 -13.13
CA SER A 27 -2.76 -9.40 -11.99
C SER A 27 -2.19 -10.83 -11.92
N ASP A 28 -1.50 -11.29 -12.95
CA ASP A 28 -0.76 -12.57 -12.94
C ASP A 28 0.59 -12.48 -12.22
N TYR A 29 1.05 -11.26 -11.88
CA TYR A 29 2.32 -11.02 -11.21
C TYR A 29 2.11 -10.69 -9.74
N HIS A 30 3.08 -11.09 -8.92
CA HIS A 30 3.09 -10.73 -7.50
C HIS A 30 3.39 -9.23 -7.33
N GLU A 31 2.80 -8.61 -6.33
CA GLU A 31 2.94 -7.17 -6.03
C GLU A 31 4.40 -6.74 -5.87
N LYS A 32 5.24 -7.63 -5.30
CA LYS A 32 6.68 -7.40 -5.23
C LYS A 32 7.34 -7.25 -6.60
N ASP A 33 6.96 -8.08 -7.59
CA ASP A 33 7.52 -7.98 -8.94
C ASP A 33 7.06 -6.69 -9.63
N LEU A 34 5.83 -6.23 -9.31
CA LEU A 34 5.31 -4.94 -9.76
C LEU A 34 6.04 -3.77 -9.08
N ALA A 35 6.34 -3.87 -7.78
CA ALA A 35 7.14 -2.88 -7.05
C ALA A 35 8.55 -2.73 -7.67
N ASP A 36 9.23 -3.84 -7.92
CA ASP A 36 10.54 -3.86 -8.58
C ASP A 36 10.49 -3.21 -9.99
N ALA A 37 9.35 -3.29 -10.68
CA ALA A 37 9.18 -2.67 -12.00
C ALA A 37 8.90 -1.15 -11.92
N LEU A 38 8.35 -0.63 -10.82
CA LEU A 38 8.08 0.81 -10.66
C LEU A 38 9.34 1.68 -10.77
N GLU A 39 10.48 1.18 -10.29
CA GLU A 39 11.77 1.90 -10.36
C GLU A 39 12.19 2.24 -11.80
N ALA A 40 11.83 1.37 -12.75
CA ALA A 40 12.18 1.54 -14.17
C ALA A 40 11.18 2.40 -14.95
N LEU A 41 10.06 2.80 -14.35
CA LEU A 41 9.02 3.63 -14.96
C LEU A 41 9.24 5.12 -14.66
N THR A 42 8.81 5.96 -15.58
CA THR A 42 8.72 7.42 -15.33
C THR A 42 7.54 7.75 -14.40
N PRO A 43 7.54 8.89 -13.70
CA PRO A 43 6.40 9.31 -12.87
C PRO A 43 5.06 9.30 -13.59
N ALA A 44 5.02 9.71 -14.86
CA ALA A 44 3.79 9.73 -15.67
C ALA A 44 3.28 8.32 -15.98
N GLU A 45 4.19 7.38 -16.22
CA GLU A 45 3.83 5.97 -16.43
C GLU A 45 3.31 5.35 -15.14
N ARG A 46 3.95 5.63 -14.00
CA ARG A 46 3.49 5.18 -12.67
C ARG A 46 2.09 5.67 -12.36
N GLN A 47 1.82 6.97 -12.50
CA GLN A 47 0.48 7.53 -12.28
C GLN A 47 -0.58 6.90 -13.19
N SER A 48 -0.23 6.65 -14.46
CA SER A 48 -1.13 5.93 -15.37
C SER A 48 -1.38 4.51 -14.88
N LEU A 49 -0.34 3.81 -14.43
CA LEU A 49 -0.41 2.45 -13.92
C LEU A 49 -1.28 2.38 -12.65
N TYR A 50 -1.10 3.29 -11.69
CA TYR A 50 -1.92 3.37 -10.47
C TYR A 50 -3.41 3.50 -10.79
N SER A 51 -3.76 4.34 -11.78
CA SER A 51 -5.14 4.49 -12.24
C SER A 51 -5.74 3.23 -12.88
N ILE A 52 -4.91 2.30 -13.33
CA ILE A 52 -5.30 1.03 -13.97
C ILE A 52 -5.46 -0.07 -12.92
N LEU A 53 -4.53 -0.17 -12.00
CA LEU A 53 -4.50 -1.21 -10.97
C LEU A 53 -5.53 -1.00 -9.86
N GLY A 54 -5.84 0.26 -9.55
CA GLY A 54 -6.71 0.61 -8.43
C GLY A 54 -5.97 0.72 -7.10
N VAL A 55 -6.62 1.35 -6.12
CA VAL A 55 -5.98 1.74 -4.86
C VAL A 55 -5.54 0.55 -4.02
N ASP A 56 -6.33 -0.52 -3.96
CA ASP A 56 -6.04 -1.70 -3.15
C ASP A 56 -4.73 -2.37 -3.62
N THR A 57 -4.62 -2.63 -4.93
CA THR A 57 -3.39 -3.21 -5.52
C THR A 57 -2.18 -2.28 -5.38
N VAL A 58 -2.39 -0.97 -5.50
CA VAL A 58 -1.31 0.03 -5.33
C VAL A 58 -0.83 0.05 -3.88
N ALA A 59 -1.73 -0.03 -2.91
CA ALA A 59 -1.38 -0.13 -1.49
C ALA A 59 -0.50 -1.36 -1.23
N GLU A 60 -0.91 -2.53 -1.73
CA GLU A 60 -0.15 -3.77 -1.63
C GLU A 60 1.23 -3.68 -2.32
N ILE A 61 1.34 -3.05 -3.48
CA ILE A 61 2.63 -2.82 -4.14
C ILE A 61 3.54 -1.96 -3.28
N PHE A 62 3.00 -0.92 -2.63
CA PHE A 62 3.80 0.03 -1.84
C PHE A 62 4.39 -0.61 -0.58
N THR A 63 3.79 -1.66 -0.02
CA THR A 63 4.35 -2.41 1.12
C THR A 63 5.67 -3.14 0.77
N TYR A 64 5.94 -3.32 -0.52
CA TYR A 64 7.17 -3.95 -1.01
C TYR A 64 8.25 -2.96 -1.46
N LEU A 65 8.01 -1.64 -1.34
CA LEU A 65 9.01 -0.62 -1.65
C LEU A 65 9.97 -0.46 -0.45
N ASP A 66 11.27 -0.37 -0.73
CA ASP A 66 12.27 -0.08 0.30
C ASP A 66 12.19 1.38 0.79
N ASP A 67 11.67 2.27 -0.04
CA ASP A 67 11.43 3.69 0.23
C ASP A 67 10.19 4.13 -0.55
N ALA A 68 9.11 4.40 0.17
CA ALA A 68 7.83 4.81 -0.42
C ALA A 68 7.73 6.33 -0.68
N GLU A 69 8.61 7.16 -0.07
CA GLU A 69 8.56 8.62 -0.15
C GLU A 69 8.49 9.15 -1.58
N PRO A 70 9.38 8.76 -2.53
CA PRO A 70 9.36 9.31 -3.88
C PRO A 70 8.04 9.05 -4.61
N TYR A 71 7.44 7.89 -4.36
CA TYR A 71 6.21 7.45 -5.00
C TYR A 71 4.97 8.12 -4.40
N LEU A 72 4.93 8.30 -3.08
CA LEU A 72 3.87 9.04 -2.39
C LEU A 72 3.87 10.51 -2.80
N LYS A 73 5.03 11.13 -2.95
CA LYS A 73 5.17 12.53 -3.39
C LYS A 73 4.74 12.77 -4.85
N GLU A 74 4.68 11.74 -5.67
CA GLU A 74 4.13 11.83 -7.03
C GLU A 74 2.60 11.90 -7.07
N LEU A 75 1.93 11.51 -5.97
CA LEU A 75 0.48 11.51 -5.85
C LEU A 75 -0.03 12.81 -5.19
N PRO A 76 -1.19 13.33 -5.62
CA PRO A 76 -1.89 14.32 -4.82
C PRO A 76 -2.15 13.76 -3.41
N SER A 77 -2.02 14.58 -2.36
CA SER A 77 -2.11 14.14 -0.96
C SER A 77 -3.40 13.39 -0.62
N HIS A 78 -4.51 13.66 -1.32
CA HIS A 78 -5.77 12.91 -1.13
C HIS A 78 -5.74 11.51 -1.77
N GLU A 79 -4.93 11.29 -2.80
CA GLU A 79 -4.72 9.97 -3.40
C GLU A 79 -3.69 9.18 -2.59
N ALA A 80 -2.60 9.82 -2.17
CA ALA A 80 -1.64 9.22 -1.24
C ALA A 80 -2.34 8.76 0.06
N ALA A 81 -3.23 9.58 0.64
CA ALA A 81 -4.02 9.21 1.80
C ALA A 81 -4.91 7.98 1.56
N LYS A 82 -5.48 7.81 0.38
CA LYS A 82 -6.24 6.60 0.05
C LYS A 82 -5.35 5.37 -0.02
N VAL A 83 -4.16 5.48 -0.61
CA VAL A 83 -3.20 4.37 -0.66
C VAL A 83 -2.83 3.96 0.76
N ILE A 84 -2.42 4.92 1.60
CA ILE A 84 -2.06 4.68 3.01
C ILE A 84 -3.24 4.08 3.80
N SER A 85 -4.48 4.55 3.59
CA SER A 85 -5.67 3.99 4.28
C SER A 85 -6.00 2.55 3.87
N ASN A 86 -5.45 2.05 2.76
CA ASN A 86 -5.63 0.66 2.31
C ASN A 86 -4.43 -0.24 2.63
N MET A 87 -3.41 0.28 3.31
CA MET A 87 -2.29 -0.51 3.83
C MET A 87 -2.63 -1.09 5.20
N ASP A 88 -1.91 -2.13 5.60
CA ASP A 88 -1.85 -2.54 7.00
C ASP A 88 -1.24 -1.41 7.84
N SER A 89 -1.66 -1.27 9.09
CA SER A 89 -1.35 -0.10 9.90
C SER A 89 0.15 0.09 10.19
N ASP A 90 0.89 -0.99 10.30
CA ASP A 90 2.36 -0.98 10.44
C ASP A 90 3.06 -0.56 9.14
N ASP A 91 2.66 -1.10 7.99
CA ASP A 91 3.17 -0.68 6.68
C ASP A 91 2.83 0.79 6.38
N ALA A 92 1.62 1.24 6.76
CA ALA A 92 1.19 2.63 6.62
C ALA A 92 2.08 3.58 7.45
N VAL A 93 2.47 3.19 8.65
CA VAL A 93 3.35 3.97 9.51
C VAL A 93 4.76 4.00 8.93
N ASP A 94 5.32 2.85 8.55
CA ASP A 94 6.65 2.78 7.93
C ASP A 94 6.73 3.70 6.69
N ALA A 95 5.73 3.65 5.80
CA ALA A 95 5.67 4.51 4.62
C ALA A 95 5.52 6.01 4.95
N LEU A 96 4.88 6.36 6.07
CA LEU A 96 4.75 7.75 6.53
C LEU A 96 5.98 8.27 7.27
N GLU A 97 6.76 7.39 7.91
CA GLU A 97 7.99 7.78 8.62
C GLU A 97 9.07 8.29 7.67
N ASP A 98 9.11 7.79 6.45
CA ASP A 98 10.04 8.25 5.40
C ASP A 98 9.75 9.68 4.93
N LEU A 99 8.52 10.19 5.13
CA LEU A 99 8.11 11.53 4.70
C LEU A 99 8.57 12.63 5.66
N ASP A 100 8.79 13.83 5.12
CA ASP A 100 8.95 15.02 5.98
C ASP A 100 7.64 15.37 6.72
N ASP A 101 7.76 16.11 7.82
CA ASP A 101 6.63 16.42 8.71
C ASP A 101 5.47 17.15 8.00
N THR A 102 5.74 17.90 6.94
CA THR A 102 4.72 18.65 6.21
C THR A 102 3.86 17.70 5.39
N ASP A 103 4.50 16.86 4.57
CA ASP A 103 3.83 15.90 3.71
C ASP A 103 3.13 14.82 4.54
N LYS A 104 3.79 14.31 5.59
CA LYS A 104 3.21 13.38 6.58
C LYS A 104 1.92 13.92 7.16
N ASN A 105 1.94 15.14 7.73
CA ASN A 105 0.76 15.74 8.34
C ASN A 105 -0.35 16.00 7.32
N GLU A 106 -0.01 16.38 6.09
CA GLU A 106 -1.00 16.62 5.05
C GLU A 106 -1.74 15.33 4.65
N ILE A 107 -1.01 14.21 4.55
CA ILE A 107 -1.59 12.90 4.25
C ILE A 107 -2.41 12.39 5.44
N VAL A 108 -1.85 12.39 6.66
CA VAL A 108 -2.55 11.93 7.87
C VAL A 108 -3.86 12.66 8.12
N ASN A 109 -3.94 13.95 7.81
CA ASN A 109 -5.18 14.72 7.94
C ASN A 109 -6.25 14.35 6.90
N LYS A 110 -5.90 13.57 5.88
CA LYS A 110 -6.80 13.12 4.80
C LYS A 110 -7.08 11.61 4.85
N LEU A 111 -6.49 10.87 5.80
CA LEU A 111 -6.83 9.47 6.03
C LEU A 111 -8.30 9.30 6.37
N ASP A 112 -8.85 8.14 6.12
CA ASP A 112 -10.19 7.80 6.58
C ASP A 112 -10.25 7.67 8.11
N LYS A 113 -11.48 7.55 8.65
CA LYS A 113 -11.67 7.58 10.10
C LYS A 113 -11.13 6.37 10.82
N ASP A 114 -11.15 5.22 10.17
CA ASP A 114 -10.73 3.96 10.79
C ASP A 114 -9.20 3.91 10.81
N SER A 115 -8.55 4.22 9.69
CA SER A 115 -7.08 4.23 9.56
C SER A 115 -6.40 5.33 10.39
N VAL A 116 -7.01 6.52 10.51
CA VAL A 116 -6.37 7.65 11.22
C VAL A 116 -6.16 7.40 12.70
N GLU A 117 -7.04 6.66 13.37
CA GLU A 117 -6.90 6.34 14.80
C GLU A 117 -5.74 5.38 15.02
N ASP A 118 -5.65 4.33 14.21
CA ASP A 118 -4.60 3.33 14.28
C ASP A 118 -3.22 3.90 13.94
N VAL A 119 -3.12 4.61 12.82
CA VAL A 119 -1.88 5.27 12.39
C VAL A 119 -1.39 6.27 13.45
N LYS A 120 -2.27 7.12 14.00
CA LYS A 120 -1.87 8.06 15.05
C LYS A 120 -1.46 7.38 16.35
N MET A 121 -2.07 6.26 16.70
CA MET A 121 -1.69 5.47 17.85
C MET A 121 -0.27 4.91 17.65
N LEU A 122 0.02 4.31 16.50
CA LEU A 122 1.33 3.74 16.22
C LEU A 122 2.41 4.82 16.11
N LEU A 123 2.16 5.94 15.42
CA LEU A 123 3.06 7.10 15.35
C LEU A 123 3.31 7.78 16.72
N SER A 124 2.56 7.44 17.77
CA SER A 124 2.79 7.96 19.11
C SER A 124 3.85 7.20 19.90
N TYR A 125 4.30 6.04 19.42
CA TYR A 125 5.38 5.27 20.01
C TYR A 125 6.73 5.73 19.48
N ASP A 126 7.77 5.69 20.31
CA ASP A 126 9.13 5.92 19.88
C ASP A 126 9.63 4.71 19.03
N GLU A 127 10.54 4.93 18.08
CA GLU A 127 11.06 3.90 17.14
C GLU A 127 11.65 2.66 17.83
N ASP A 128 12.14 2.81 19.08
CA ASP A 128 12.70 1.72 19.89
C ASP A 128 11.64 1.02 20.78
N GLU A 129 10.41 1.48 20.77
CA GLU A 129 9.31 0.83 21.49
C GLU A 129 8.68 -0.28 20.64
N ILE A 130 8.32 -1.41 21.27
CA ILE A 130 7.64 -2.51 20.58
C ILE A 130 6.32 -2.06 19.95
N GLY A 131 5.65 -1.07 20.55
CA GLY A 131 4.41 -0.50 20.04
C GLY A 131 4.50 0.07 18.62
N SER A 132 5.67 0.60 18.23
CA SER A 132 5.90 1.13 16.88
C SER A 132 5.94 0.03 15.79
N ARG A 133 6.14 -1.23 16.19
CA ARG A 133 6.24 -2.39 15.30
C ARG A 133 5.00 -3.30 15.36
N MET A 134 3.90 -2.81 15.93
CA MET A 134 2.65 -3.57 16.02
C MET A 134 1.78 -3.29 14.80
N THR A 135 1.11 -4.32 14.31
CA THR A 135 -0.06 -4.13 13.44
C THR A 135 -1.34 -4.11 14.27
N THR A 136 -2.32 -3.30 13.89
CA THR A 136 -3.68 -3.32 14.42
C THR A 136 -4.63 -4.15 13.57
N ASN A 137 -4.19 -4.61 12.42
CA ASN A 137 -4.95 -5.38 11.45
C ASN A 137 -5.08 -6.87 11.85
N TYR A 138 -5.61 -7.11 13.05
CA TYR A 138 -5.87 -8.47 13.52
C TYR A 138 -7.34 -8.68 13.88
N ILE A 139 -7.83 -9.88 13.64
CA ILE A 139 -9.16 -10.29 14.04
C ILE A 139 -9.08 -10.97 15.40
N SER A 140 -9.75 -10.42 16.41
CA SER A 140 -9.78 -11.02 17.74
C SER A 140 -11.04 -11.87 17.92
N ILE A 141 -10.86 -13.14 18.30
CA ILE A 141 -11.96 -14.07 18.61
C ILE A 141 -11.95 -14.35 20.11
N LYS A 142 -13.07 -14.07 20.78
CA LYS A 142 -13.21 -14.38 22.20
C LYS A 142 -13.50 -15.87 22.39
N ASN A 143 -13.00 -16.44 23.47
CA ASN A 143 -13.13 -17.88 23.78
C ASN A 143 -14.56 -18.36 24.05
N ASP A 144 -15.50 -17.45 24.28
CA ASP A 144 -16.92 -17.69 24.51
C ASP A 144 -17.80 -17.53 23.26
N MET A 145 -17.20 -17.15 22.13
CA MET A 145 -17.89 -17.04 20.85
C MET A 145 -18.24 -18.41 20.27
N THR A 146 -19.42 -18.50 19.70
CA THR A 146 -19.78 -19.65 18.84
C THR A 146 -19.04 -19.55 17.50
N ILE A 147 -18.87 -20.67 16.80
CA ILE A 147 -18.25 -20.71 15.46
C ILE A 147 -18.93 -19.73 14.50
N ARG A 148 -20.26 -19.61 14.56
CA ARG A 148 -21.01 -18.67 13.70
C ARG A 148 -20.65 -17.21 14.00
N GLN A 149 -20.50 -16.84 15.27
CA GLN A 149 -20.08 -15.49 15.68
C GLN A 149 -18.65 -15.23 15.25
N ALA A 150 -17.73 -16.16 15.49
CA ALA A 150 -16.35 -16.03 15.05
C ALA A 150 -16.25 -15.88 13.51
N MET A 151 -17.03 -16.62 12.75
CA MET A 151 -17.07 -16.48 11.28
C MET A 151 -17.64 -15.14 10.82
N SER A 152 -18.48 -14.47 11.61
CA SER A 152 -18.99 -13.13 11.25
C SER A 152 -18.02 -11.99 11.54
N GLU A 153 -16.97 -12.23 12.34
CA GLU A 153 -15.87 -11.26 12.51
C GLU A 153 -14.84 -11.36 11.38
N LEU A 154 -14.90 -12.40 10.55
CA LEU A 154 -13.99 -12.63 9.42
C LEU A 154 -14.50 -12.03 8.09
N VAL A 155 -15.69 -11.41 8.07
CA VAL A 155 -16.38 -10.87 6.90
C VAL A 155 -16.55 -9.37 7.03
#